data_740dafac56eb8de954d63773e8d3c7bc
#
_entry.id   740dafac56eb8de954d63773e8d3c7bc
#
_cell.length_a   1.000
_cell.length_b   1.000
_cell.length_c   1.000
_cell.angle_alpha   90.00
_cell.angle_beta   90.00
_cell.angle_gamma   90.00
#
_symmetry.space_group_name_H-M   'P 1'
#
loop_
_entity.id
_entity.type
_entity.pdbx_description
1 polymer ?
#
loop_
_entity_poly.entity_id
_entity_poly.type
_entity_poly.pdbx_seq_one_letter_code
_entity_poly.pdbx_strand_id
1 'polypeptide(L)'
;NDVTIPLHACEHFYIVTEPIDGLGQLPVLRVPDECAYYKEDAGKMLLGAFEPKAKPWGMDGISEDFCFDQLPEDIDHFEPILEMGVNRLPILGKIGIHTFFNGPESFTPDDRYYLGEAPELNGYWVAGGYNSIGIVSSGGAGMALASWINDGYPPFDLWDVDIRRVQPFQKNKKYLKERVTETLGLLYADHYPYRQMVTSRGIRRSVLHESLRSQGAVFGEVAGYERANWFSTGNQLQEYKYDWGKQNW
;
A
#
# COMPACT_ATOMS: atom_id res chain seq x y z
N ASN A 1 -18.54 -1.12 17.84
CA ASN A 1 -19.54 -1.81 16.98
C ASN A 1 -19.06 -3.16 16.45
N ASP A 2 -17.88 -3.65 16.82
CA ASP A 2 -17.26 -4.93 16.42
C ASP A 2 -17.13 -5.16 14.88
N VAL A 3 -17.28 -4.11 14.07
CA VAL A 3 -17.01 -4.19 12.63
C VAL A 3 -15.49 -4.24 12.38
N THR A 4 -15.06 -5.17 11.56
CA THR A 4 -13.64 -5.36 11.25
C THR A 4 -13.26 -4.57 10.01
N ILE A 5 -12.48 -3.48 10.19
CA ILE A 5 -11.92 -2.67 9.12
C ILE A 5 -10.39 -2.61 9.35
N PRO A 6 -9.63 -3.54 8.75
CA PRO A 6 -8.18 -3.62 8.98
C PRO A 6 -7.45 -2.46 8.30
N LEU A 7 -7.14 -1.43 9.05
CA LEU A 7 -6.39 -0.27 8.60
C LEU A 7 -5.26 0.01 9.58
N HIS A 8 -4.12 0.45 9.10
CA HIS A 8 -3.05 0.97 9.92
C HIS A 8 -2.39 2.17 9.26
N ALA A 9 -2.02 3.16 10.06
CA ALA A 9 -1.35 4.35 9.58
C ALA A 9 0.14 4.10 9.33
N CYS A 10 0.65 4.65 8.24
CA CYS A 10 2.07 4.83 7.98
C CYS A 10 2.37 6.31 7.81
N GLU A 11 3.59 6.71 8.13
CA GLU A 11 4.13 8.00 7.74
C GLU A 11 4.20 8.06 6.20
N HIS A 12 3.83 9.18 5.63
CA HIS A 12 3.88 9.40 4.18
C HIS A 12 4.41 10.78 3.88
N PHE A 13 5.36 10.87 2.95
CA PHE A 13 6.25 12.02 2.81
C PHE A 13 6.18 12.65 1.43
N TYR A 14 6.31 13.97 1.40
CA TYR A 14 6.73 14.72 0.23
C TYR A 14 7.46 16.00 0.63
N ILE A 15 8.26 16.53 -0.25
CA ILE A 15 8.88 17.85 -0.11
C ILE A 15 8.35 18.79 -1.19
N VAL A 16 8.36 20.09 -0.87
CA VAL A 16 8.18 21.18 -1.83
C VAL A 16 9.41 22.08 -1.77
N THR A 17 10.01 22.37 -2.91
CA THR A 17 11.20 23.19 -2.99
C THR A 17 10.89 24.67 -2.77
N GLU A 18 11.92 25.50 -2.56
CA GLU A 18 11.85 26.92 -2.83
C GLU A 18 11.51 27.18 -4.30
N PRO A 19 11.06 28.39 -4.66
CA PRO A 19 10.77 28.75 -6.05
C PRO A 19 11.95 28.53 -6.99
N ILE A 20 11.68 27.97 -8.17
CA ILE A 20 12.69 27.68 -9.20
C ILE A 20 12.48 28.68 -10.35
N ASP A 21 13.46 29.54 -10.58
CA ASP A 21 13.40 30.54 -11.63
C ASP A 21 13.23 29.88 -13.02
N GLY A 22 12.23 30.36 -13.76
CA GLY A 22 11.96 29.87 -15.11
C GLY A 22 11.25 28.51 -15.16
N LEU A 23 10.84 27.94 -14.03
CA LEU A 23 10.02 26.74 -14.03
C LEU A 23 8.61 27.10 -14.56
N GLY A 24 8.32 26.61 -15.77
CA GLY A 24 6.98 26.74 -16.36
C GLY A 24 6.06 25.60 -15.94
N GLN A 25 4.83 25.61 -16.45
CA GLN A 25 3.91 24.48 -16.26
C GLN A 25 4.48 23.20 -16.85
N LEU A 26 4.55 22.16 -16.04
CA LEU A 26 5.02 20.83 -16.41
C LEU A 26 3.95 19.78 -16.15
N PRO A 27 3.91 18.72 -16.95
CA PRO A 27 3.09 17.56 -16.60
C PRO A 27 3.64 16.88 -15.35
N VAL A 28 2.76 16.19 -14.62
CA VAL A 28 3.20 15.32 -13.50
C VAL A 28 4.06 14.20 -14.07
N LEU A 29 5.24 14.01 -13.47
CA LEU A 29 6.14 12.90 -13.77
C LEU A 29 6.03 11.86 -12.66
N ARG A 30 5.77 10.61 -13.03
CA ARG A 30 5.80 9.45 -12.14
C ARG A 30 6.90 8.50 -12.58
N VAL A 31 7.77 8.12 -11.66
CA VAL A 31 8.90 7.22 -11.92
C VAL A 31 8.83 6.04 -10.93
N PRO A 32 8.08 4.97 -11.25
CA PRO A 32 7.87 3.84 -10.36
C PRO A 32 9.17 3.16 -9.91
N ASP A 33 10.14 3.00 -10.82
CA ASP A 33 11.44 2.38 -10.53
C ASP A 33 12.26 3.15 -9.49
N GLU A 34 11.95 4.44 -9.30
CA GLU A 34 12.56 5.30 -8.29
C GLU A 34 11.63 5.54 -7.10
N CYS A 35 10.48 4.88 -7.07
CA CYS A 35 9.43 5.06 -6.06
C CYS A 35 8.96 6.52 -5.91
N ALA A 36 9.14 7.36 -6.93
CA ALA A 36 8.99 8.80 -6.85
C ALA A 36 8.00 9.38 -7.86
N TYR A 37 7.42 10.52 -7.50
CA TYR A 37 6.64 11.36 -8.40
C TYR A 37 7.03 12.83 -8.21
N TYR A 38 6.90 13.59 -9.30
CA TYR A 38 7.27 15.00 -9.37
C TYR A 38 6.09 15.79 -9.92
N LYS A 39 5.81 16.93 -9.30
CA LYS A 39 4.76 17.85 -9.75
C LYS A 39 5.25 19.28 -9.66
N GLU A 40 5.07 20.05 -10.74
CA GLU A 40 5.18 21.50 -10.65
C GLU A 40 4.02 22.03 -9.80
N ASP A 41 4.31 22.96 -8.88
CA ASP A 41 3.35 23.55 -7.95
C ASP A 41 3.66 25.02 -7.72
N ALA A 42 3.01 25.88 -8.52
CA ALA A 42 3.16 27.35 -8.44
C ALA A 42 4.62 27.83 -8.48
N GLY A 43 5.39 27.36 -9.45
CA GLY A 43 6.79 27.70 -9.62
C GLY A 43 7.77 26.96 -8.71
N LYS A 44 7.30 26.01 -7.96
CA LYS A 44 8.08 25.12 -7.09
C LYS A 44 8.01 23.69 -7.61
N MET A 45 8.89 22.83 -7.16
CA MET A 45 8.83 21.39 -7.44
C MET A 45 8.41 20.62 -6.19
N LEU A 46 7.34 19.85 -6.31
CA LEU A 46 6.98 18.84 -5.33
C LEU A 46 7.61 17.50 -5.74
N LEU A 47 8.31 16.86 -4.80
CA LEU A 47 8.81 15.50 -4.88
C LEU A 47 8.17 14.66 -3.78
N GLY A 48 7.42 13.65 -4.16
CA GLY A 48 6.82 12.68 -3.24
C GLY A 48 7.27 11.25 -3.54
N ALA A 49 7.01 10.35 -2.61
CA ALA A 49 7.50 8.98 -2.70
C ALA A 49 6.48 7.94 -2.28
N PHE A 50 6.65 6.71 -2.78
CA PHE A 50 6.03 5.48 -2.32
C PHE A 50 7.12 4.47 -2.04
N GLU A 51 7.80 4.66 -0.93
CA GLU A 51 8.96 3.87 -0.56
C GLU A 51 8.63 2.39 -0.34
N PRO A 52 9.53 1.45 -0.71
CA PRO A 52 9.29 0.02 -0.60
C PRO A 52 9.11 -0.49 0.83
N LYS A 53 9.60 0.28 1.81
CA LYS A 53 9.52 -0.04 3.23
C LYS A 53 8.97 1.15 4.00
N ALA A 54 7.66 1.15 4.22
CA ALA A 54 6.98 2.19 4.96
C ALA A 54 7.29 2.17 6.45
N LYS A 55 7.06 3.30 7.11
CA LYS A 55 7.21 3.48 8.56
C LYS A 55 5.83 3.50 9.24
N PRO A 56 5.39 2.41 9.89
CA PRO A 56 4.13 2.39 10.62
C PRO A 56 4.11 3.38 11.76
N TRP A 57 2.99 4.08 11.91
CA TRP A 57 2.78 5.10 12.94
C TRP A 57 1.56 4.79 13.81
N GLY A 58 1.53 5.35 15.03
CA GLY A 58 0.38 5.23 15.94
C GLY A 58 0.18 3.82 16.52
N MET A 59 1.27 3.06 16.73
CA MET A 59 1.21 1.69 17.22
C MET A 59 0.54 1.55 18.59
N ASP A 60 0.71 2.54 19.46
CA ASP A 60 0.12 2.58 20.80
C ASP A 60 -1.24 3.30 20.84
N GLY A 61 -1.73 3.70 19.68
CA GLY A 61 -2.93 4.51 19.46
C GLY A 61 -2.59 5.90 18.94
N ILE A 62 -3.59 6.56 18.40
CA ILE A 62 -3.51 7.97 17.97
C ILE A 62 -4.09 8.81 19.08
N SER A 63 -3.39 9.89 19.48
CA SER A 63 -3.91 10.81 20.48
C SER A 63 -5.23 11.43 20.03
N GLU A 64 -6.18 11.58 20.94
CA GLU A 64 -7.47 12.24 20.67
C GLU A 64 -7.29 13.71 20.26
N ASP A 65 -6.18 14.34 20.65
CA ASP A 65 -5.85 15.71 20.31
C ASP A 65 -5.20 15.85 18.92
N PHE A 66 -4.84 14.73 18.28
CA PHE A 66 -4.24 14.77 16.94
C PHE A 66 -5.29 15.12 15.89
N CYS A 67 -5.26 16.38 15.43
CA CYS A 67 -6.24 16.90 14.48
C CYS A 67 -5.57 17.93 13.58
N PHE A 68 -5.67 17.76 12.26
CA PHE A 68 -5.07 18.65 11.24
C PHE A 68 -3.58 18.94 11.48
N ASP A 69 -2.86 17.97 12.01
CA ASP A 69 -1.47 18.08 12.40
C ASP A 69 -0.56 17.27 11.48
N GLN A 70 0.73 17.55 11.56
CA GLN A 70 1.79 16.85 10.82
C GLN A 70 2.69 16.12 11.80
N LEU A 71 3.35 15.09 11.30
CA LEU A 71 4.39 14.38 12.03
C LEU A 71 5.72 15.13 11.88
N PRO A 72 6.68 14.90 12.79
CA PRO A 72 8.03 15.44 12.65
C PRO A 72 8.67 15.06 11.32
N GLU A 73 9.53 15.91 10.82
CA GLU A 73 10.34 15.63 9.65
C GLU A 73 11.23 14.39 9.91
N ASP A 74 11.32 13.51 8.91
CA ASP A 74 12.18 12.33 8.93
C ASP A 74 13.05 12.34 7.67
N ILE A 75 14.08 13.17 7.73
CA ILE A 75 15.02 13.36 6.60
C ILE A 75 15.76 12.05 6.29
N ASP A 76 16.19 11.32 7.31
CA ASP A 76 16.94 10.06 7.14
C ASP A 76 16.11 9.01 6.37
N HIS A 77 14.81 8.95 6.63
CA HIS A 77 13.90 8.04 5.92
C HIS A 77 13.67 8.49 4.46
N PHE A 78 13.64 9.80 4.23
CA PHE A 78 13.38 10.37 2.90
C PHE A 78 14.65 10.52 2.04
N GLU A 79 15.85 10.53 2.65
CA GLU A 79 17.13 10.76 1.98
C GLU A 79 17.34 9.88 0.72
N PRO A 80 17.08 8.55 0.72
CA PRO A 80 17.25 7.73 -0.47
C PRO A 80 16.39 8.19 -1.66
N ILE A 81 15.18 8.70 -1.39
CA ILE A 81 14.29 9.24 -2.42
C ILE A 81 14.82 10.59 -2.93
N LEU A 82 15.32 11.43 -2.03
CA LEU A 82 15.91 12.72 -2.39
C LEU A 82 17.15 12.53 -3.26
N GLU A 83 18.01 11.57 -2.94
CA GLU A 83 19.19 11.24 -3.77
C GLU A 83 18.82 10.81 -5.18
N MET A 84 17.82 9.91 -5.31
CA MET A 84 17.28 9.54 -6.62
C MET A 84 16.65 10.73 -7.34
N GLY A 85 15.93 11.59 -6.59
CA GLY A 85 15.36 12.82 -7.10
C GLY A 85 16.42 13.79 -7.65
N VAL A 86 17.53 13.99 -6.95
CA VAL A 86 18.67 14.82 -7.40
C VAL A 86 19.32 14.25 -8.66
N ASN A 87 19.44 12.92 -8.75
CA ASN A 87 19.97 12.27 -9.96
C ASN A 87 19.03 12.48 -11.16
N ARG A 88 17.73 12.47 -10.95
CA ARG A 88 16.70 12.69 -11.98
C ARG A 88 16.60 14.16 -12.38
N LEU A 89 16.56 15.04 -11.41
CA LEU A 89 16.41 16.49 -11.54
C LEU A 89 17.53 17.20 -10.76
N PRO A 90 18.71 17.44 -11.36
CA PRO A 90 19.88 17.99 -10.66
C PRO A 90 19.65 19.34 -9.98
N ILE A 91 18.59 20.06 -10.34
CA ILE A 91 18.21 21.32 -9.68
C ILE A 91 17.83 21.09 -8.21
N LEU A 92 17.27 19.91 -7.86
CA LEU A 92 16.88 19.57 -6.49
C LEU A 92 18.08 19.56 -5.53
N GLY A 93 19.29 19.28 -6.03
CA GLY A 93 20.53 19.38 -5.23
C GLY A 93 21.06 20.79 -5.05
N LYS A 94 20.42 21.81 -5.65
CA LYS A 94 20.88 23.21 -5.62
C LYS A 94 19.85 24.17 -5.04
N ILE A 95 18.62 23.70 -4.82
CA ILE A 95 17.51 24.49 -4.32
C ILE A 95 17.16 24.05 -2.89
N GLY A 96 16.71 25.00 -2.06
CA GLY A 96 16.27 24.69 -0.70
C GLY A 96 14.93 23.97 -0.65
N ILE A 97 14.67 23.27 0.43
CA ILE A 97 13.37 22.72 0.75
C ILE A 97 12.57 23.80 1.48
N HIS A 98 11.43 24.17 0.92
CA HIS A 98 10.47 25.09 1.51
C HIS A 98 9.55 24.40 2.52
N THR A 99 9.10 23.20 2.18
CA THR A 99 8.22 22.41 3.04
C THR A 99 8.65 20.96 3.00
N PHE A 100 8.82 20.37 4.18
CA PHE A 100 8.87 18.94 4.37
C PHE A 100 7.51 18.52 4.97
N PHE A 101 6.75 17.73 4.25
CA PHE A 101 5.48 17.22 4.76
C PHE A 101 5.67 15.76 5.17
N ASN A 102 5.27 15.45 6.40
CA ASN A 102 5.12 14.09 6.90
C ASN A 102 3.75 13.97 7.53
N GLY A 103 2.89 13.13 6.99
CA GLY A 103 1.54 12.94 7.50
C GLY A 103 1.18 11.47 7.64
N PRO A 104 0.33 11.11 8.61
CA PRO A 104 -0.15 9.75 8.73
C PRO A 104 -1.22 9.48 7.68
N GLU A 105 -1.04 8.39 6.93
CA GLU A 105 -2.03 7.92 5.97
C GLU A 105 -2.38 6.44 6.23
N SER A 106 -3.66 6.08 6.03
CA SER A 106 -4.15 4.73 6.33
C SER A 106 -3.98 3.78 5.16
N PHE A 107 -3.37 2.63 5.45
CA PHE A 107 -3.16 1.56 4.49
C PHE A 107 -3.86 0.27 4.89
N THR A 108 -4.32 -0.48 3.89
CA THR A 108 -4.89 -1.81 4.03
C THR A 108 -3.79 -2.88 3.97
N PRO A 109 -4.02 -4.08 4.51
CA PRO A 109 -3.00 -5.13 4.49
C PRO A 109 -2.82 -5.83 3.14
N ASP A 110 -3.64 -5.51 2.14
CA ASP A 110 -3.64 -6.16 0.83
C ASP A 110 -3.58 -5.17 -0.35
N ASP A 111 -3.33 -3.90 -0.06
CA ASP A 111 -3.28 -2.81 -1.05
C ASP A 111 -4.60 -2.61 -1.83
N ARG A 112 -5.73 -3.07 -1.28
CA ARG A 112 -7.08 -2.92 -1.84
C ARG A 112 -7.94 -2.13 -0.88
N TYR A 113 -8.62 -1.08 -1.35
CA TYR A 113 -9.57 -0.35 -0.50
C TYR A 113 -10.80 -1.20 -0.13
N TYR A 114 -11.57 -0.76 0.83
CA TYR A 114 -12.79 -1.43 1.26
C TYR A 114 -14.01 -0.70 0.74
N LEU A 115 -14.92 -1.46 0.13
CA LEU A 115 -16.19 -0.95 -0.37
C LEU A 115 -17.29 -1.97 -0.10
N GLY A 116 -18.48 -1.50 0.32
CA GLY A 116 -19.66 -2.35 0.49
C GLY A 116 -20.18 -2.42 1.91
N GLU A 117 -21.19 -3.26 2.11
CA GLU A 117 -21.83 -3.49 3.41
C GLU A 117 -20.96 -4.41 4.28
N ALA A 118 -20.71 -3.98 5.52
CA ALA A 118 -19.96 -4.76 6.49
C ALA A 118 -20.76 -6.01 6.90
N PRO A 119 -20.17 -7.21 6.87
CA PRO A 119 -20.91 -8.45 7.15
C PRO A 119 -21.37 -8.56 8.61
N GLU A 120 -20.73 -7.82 9.53
CA GLU A 120 -21.05 -7.85 10.96
C GLU A 120 -22.22 -6.97 11.36
N LEU A 121 -22.64 -6.01 10.52
CA LEU A 121 -23.67 -5.03 10.88
C LEU A 121 -24.47 -4.58 9.66
N ASN A 122 -25.72 -5.03 9.58
CA ASN A 122 -26.64 -4.64 8.52
C ASN A 122 -26.84 -3.12 8.46
N GLY A 123 -26.83 -2.57 7.25
CA GLY A 123 -26.97 -1.13 7.00
C GLY A 123 -25.71 -0.32 7.28
N TYR A 124 -24.60 -0.97 7.66
CA TYR A 124 -23.32 -0.30 7.86
C TYR A 124 -22.44 -0.43 6.61
N TRP A 125 -22.32 0.66 5.88
CA TRP A 125 -21.62 0.70 4.61
C TRP A 125 -20.23 1.32 4.77
N VAL A 126 -19.24 0.72 4.13
CA VAL A 126 -17.83 1.10 4.21
C VAL A 126 -17.34 1.59 2.87
N ALA A 127 -16.64 2.71 2.88
CA ALA A 127 -15.81 3.21 1.78
C ALA A 127 -14.53 3.80 2.39
N GLY A 128 -13.42 3.08 2.36
CA GLY A 128 -12.21 3.52 3.06
C GLY A 128 -10.97 2.71 2.74
N GLY A 129 -9.82 3.16 3.28
CA GLY A 129 -8.55 2.50 3.06
C GLY A 129 -8.03 2.61 1.62
N TYR A 130 -8.15 3.79 1.03
CA TYR A 130 -7.85 4.00 -0.39
C TYR A 130 -6.35 4.00 -0.75
N ASN A 131 -5.46 3.81 0.21
CA ASN A 131 -4.02 3.65 -0.05
C ASN A 131 -3.46 4.76 -0.96
N SER A 132 -3.69 6.02 -0.61
CA SER A 132 -3.28 7.23 -1.37
C SER A 132 -4.00 7.47 -2.71
N ILE A 133 -4.92 6.63 -3.14
CA ILE A 133 -5.66 6.82 -4.40
C ILE A 133 -7.11 7.29 -4.19
N GLY A 134 -7.43 7.84 -3.01
CA GLY A 134 -8.79 8.22 -2.64
C GLY A 134 -9.42 9.26 -3.56
N ILE A 135 -8.69 10.29 -3.94
CA ILE A 135 -9.22 11.35 -4.81
C ILE A 135 -9.59 10.79 -6.19
N VAL A 136 -8.71 10.02 -6.81
CA VAL A 136 -8.97 9.45 -8.15
C VAL A 136 -10.04 8.36 -8.12
N SER A 137 -10.20 7.64 -7.01
CA SER A 137 -11.17 6.54 -6.88
C SER A 137 -12.56 6.99 -6.40
N SER A 138 -12.67 8.17 -5.79
CA SER A 138 -13.88 8.62 -5.07
C SER A 138 -15.14 8.65 -5.94
N GLY A 139 -15.06 9.13 -7.17
CA GLY A 139 -16.20 9.21 -8.07
C GLY A 139 -16.76 7.84 -8.42
N GLY A 140 -15.91 6.91 -8.85
CA GLY A 140 -16.29 5.54 -9.19
C GLY A 140 -16.78 4.74 -7.98
N ALA A 141 -16.08 4.84 -6.85
CA ALA A 141 -16.47 4.17 -5.62
C ALA A 141 -17.82 4.69 -5.10
N GLY A 142 -18.04 6.01 -5.12
CA GLY A 142 -19.29 6.61 -4.72
C GLY A 142 -20.47 6.18 -5.61
N MET A 143 -20.29 6.17 -6.93
CA MET A 143 -21.30 5.69 -7.87
C MET A 143 -21.64 4.22 -7.62
N ALA A 144 -20.64 3.36 -7.52
CA ALA A 144 -20.83 1.94 -7.30
C ALA A 144 -21.54 1.66 -5.97
N LEU A 145 -21.15 2.35 -4.90
CA LEU A 145 -21.74 2.19 -3.58
C LEU A 145 -23.21 2.69 -3.54
N ALA A 146 -23.48 3.82 -4.16
CA ALA A 146 -24.84 4.35 -4.24
C ALA A 146 -25.79 3.39 -4.99
N SER A 147 -25.35 2.85 -6.13
CA SER A 147 -26.12 1.81 -6.85
C SER A 147 -26.32 0.57 -5.99
N TRP A 148 -25.26 0.11 -5.33
CA TRP A 148 -25.35 -1.08 -4.47
C TRP A 148 -26.33 -0.91 -3.31
N ILE A 149 -26.32 0.26 -2.64
CA ILE A 149 -27.27 0.57 -1.56
C ILE A 149 -28.71 0.60 -2.08
N ASN A 150 -28.93 1.19 -3.27
CA ASN A 150 -30.26 1.31 -3.85
C ASN A 150 -30.82 -0.03 -4.35
N ASP A 151 -29.99 -0.83 -5.02
CA ASP A 151 -30.42 -2.03 -5.76
C ASP A 151 -30.25 -3.32 -4.94
N GLY A 152 -29.52 -3.27 -3.81
CA GLY A 152 -29.24 -4.41 -2.94
C GLY A 152 -28.13 -5.34 -3.42
N TYR A 153 -27.47 -5.01 -4.53
CA TYR A 153 -26.35 -5.77 -5.08
C TYR A 153 -25.36 -4.84 -5.81
N PRO A 154 -24.08 -5.25 -5.93
CA PRO A 154 -23.09 -4.43 -6.62
C PRO A 154 -23.38 -4.31 -8.11
N PRO A 155 -23.18 -3.13 -8.75
CA PRO A 155 -23.51 -2.91 -10.16
C PRO A 155 -22.60 -3.66 -11.15
N PHE A 156 -21.45 -4.13 -10.69
CA PHE A 156 -20.48 -4.93 -11.45
C PHE A 156 -19.60 -5.71 -10.48
N ASP A 157 -18.64 -6.47 -10.97
CA ASP A 157 -17.72 -7.24 -10.13
C ASP A 157 -16.82 -6.31 -9.29
N LEU A 158 -17.01 -6.33 -7.98
CA LEU A 158 -16.26 -5.58 -6.97
C LEU A 158 -15.46 -6.50 -6.03
N TRP A 159 -15.29 -7.77 -6.39
CA TRP A 159 -14.66 -8.79 -5.57
C TRP A 159 -13.36 -8.32 -4.89
N ASP A 160 -12.46 -7.67 -5.64
CA ASP A 160 -11.14 -7.24 -5.13
C ASP A 160 -11.23 -6.18 -4.03
N VAL A 161 -12.31 -5.41 -3.99
CA VAL A 161 -12.50 -4.29 -3.04
C VAL A 161 -13.65 -4.52 -2.06
N ASP A 162 -14.41 -5.60 -2.21
CA ASP A 162 -15.52 -5.93 -1.34
C ASP A 162 -15.03 -6.15 0.11
N ILE A 163 -15.62 -5.42 1.07
CA ILE A 163 -15.28 -5.53 2.50
C ILE A 163 -15.45 -6.96 3.04
N ARG A 164 -16.33 -7.78 2.44
CA ARG A 164 -16.56 -9.17 2.84
C ARG A 164 -15.35 -10.09 2.64
N ARG A 165 -14.31 -9.65 1.92
CA ARG A 165 -13.04 -10.38 1.81
C ARG A 165 -12.21 -10.35 3.11
N VAL A 166 -12.55 -9.43 4.02
CA VAL A 166 -11.81 -9.25 5.28
C VAL A 166 -12.02 -10.44 6.21
N GLN A 167 -10.93 -10.82 6.88
CA GLN A 167 -10.94 -11.90 7.86
C GLN A 167 -10.67 -11.35 9.27
N PRO A 168 -11.30 -11.90 10.32
CA PRO A 168 -11.19 -11.37 11.69
C PRO A 168 -9.74 -11.26 12.23
N PHE A 169 -8.82 -12.12 11.79
CA PHE A 169 -7.42 -12.06 12.23
C PHE A 169 -6.69 -10.81 11.73
N GLN A 170 -7.16 -10.19 10.63
CA GLN A 170 -6.51 -9.04 10.00
C GLN A 170 -6.55 -7.78 10.85
N LYS A 171 -7.41 -7.72 11.89
CA LYS A 171 -7.40 -6.65 12.89
C LYS A 171 -6.26 -6.74 13.92
N ASN A 172 -5.44 -7.79 13.87
CA ASN A 172 -4.30 -7.94 14.78
C ASN A 172 -3.24 -6.87 14.49
N LYS A 173 -2.89 -6.07 15.50
CA LYS A 173 -1.98 -4.94 15.36
C LYS A 173 -0.59 -5.34 14.86
N LYS A 174 -0.04 -6.48 15.31
CA LYS A 174 1.26 -6.96 14.84
C LYS A 174 1.21 -7.31 13.36
N TYR A 175 0.16 -8.03 12.95
CA TYR A 175 -0.07 -8.36 11.54
C TYR A 175 -0.18 -7.09 10.70
N LEU A 176 -1.00 -6.14 11.10
CA LEU A 176 -1.19 -4.87 10.37
C LEU A 176 0.13 -4.10 10.26
N LYS A 177 0.86 -3.94 11.37
CA LYS A 177 2.16 -3.25 11.35
C LYS A 177 3.12 -3.84 10.32
N GLU A 178 3.31 -5.17 10.36
CA GLU A 178 4.23 -5.85 9.45
C GLU A 178 3.76 -5.74 8.00
N ARG A 179 2.46 -5.90 7.76
CA ARG A 179 1.89 -5.93 6.41
C ARG A 179 1.86 -4.55 5.76
N VAL A 180 1.48 -3.49 6.46
CA VAL A 180 1.43 -2.13 5.89
C VAL A 180 2.83 -1.57 5.62
N THR A 181 3.87 -2.05 6.33
CA THR A 181 5.26 -1.74 5.98
C THR A 181 5.60 -2.12 4.54
N GLU A 182 4.99 -3.19 4.01
CA GLU A 182 5.15 -3.64 2.63
C GLU A 182 4.17 -2.96 1.66
N THR A 183 2.91 -2.76 2.08
CA THR A 183 1.83 -2.41 1.15
C THR A 183 1.92 -0.99 0.60
N LEU A 184 2.44 -0.01 1.35
CA LEU A 184 2.60 1.36 0.86
C LEU A 184 3.40 1.42 -0.45
N GLY A 185 4.51 0.72 -0.51
CA GLY A 185 5.37 0.68 -1.69
C GLY A 185 4.76 -0.07 -2.89
N LEU A 186 3.72 -0.88 -2.68
CA LEU A 186 3.10 -1.66 -3.75
C LEU A 186 2.47 -0.81 -4.85
N LEU A 187 2.06 0.42 -4.55
CA LEU A 187 1.55 1.33 -5.58
C LEU A 187 2.56 1.61 -6.70
N TYR A 188 3.86 1.50 -6.40
CA TYR A 188 4.94 1.77 -7.36
C TYR A 188 5.80 0.52 -7.66
N ALA A 189 5.59 -0.58 -6.95
CA ALA A 189 6.33 -1.81 -7.19
C ALA A 189 5.92 -2.48 -8.51
N ASP A 190 6.82 -3.29 -9.05
CA ASP A 190 6.49 -4.21 -10.13
C ASP A 190 5.50 -5.27 -9.67
N HIS A 191 4.38 -5.36 -10.37
CA HIS A 191 3.34 -6.36 -10.13
C HIS A 191 3.58 -7.61 -10.98
N TYR A 192 4.69 -8.30 -10.72
CA TYR A 192 5.00 -9.56 -11.40
C TYR A 192 3.86 -10.58 -11.27
N PRO A 193 3.61 -11.40 -12.29
CA PRO A 193 2.64 -12.49 -12.19
C PRO A 193 2.94 -13.37 -10.97
N TYR A 194 1.88 -13.73 -10.24
CA TYR A 194 1.94 -14.59 -9.04
C TYR A 194 2.77 -14.03 -7.87
N ARG A 195 3.04 -12.73 -7.86
CA ARG A 195 3.73 -12.08 -6.75
C ARG A 195 3.03 -12.39 -5.43
N GLN A 196 3.83 -12.74 -4.43
CA GLN A 196 3.36 -13.02 -3.07
C GLN A 196 3.81 -11.93 -2.11
N MET A 197 3.01 -11.69 -1.06
CA MET A 197 3.45 -10.88 0.08
C MET A 197 4.62 -11.57 0.78
N VAL A 198 5.61 -10.79 1.25
CA VAL A 198 6.77 -11.31 1.96
C VAL A 198 6.66 -11.15 3.47
N THR A 199 5.88 -10.17 3.94
CA THR A 199 5.63 -9.93 5.36
C THR A 199 4.49 -10.78 5.89
N SER A 200 4.43 -10.97 7.21
CA SER A 200 3.35 -11.66 7.93
C SER A 200 2.99 -13.02 7.32
N ARG A 201 4.01 -13.79 6.95
CA ARG A 201 3.85 -15.15 6.42
C ARG A 201 3.59 -16.17 7.55
N GLY A 202 2.94 -17.26 7.19
CA GLY A 202 2.71 -18.38 8.12
C GLY A 202 1.63 -18.11 9.19
N ILE A 203 0.78 -17.13 9.02
CA ILE A 203 -0.29 -16.75 9.99
C ILE A 203 -1.31 -17.88 10.14
N ARG A 204 -1.73 -18.46 9.02
CA ARG A 204 -2.70 -19.56 8.99
C ARG A 204 -2.10 -20.72 8.18
N ARG A 205 -2.00 -21.86 8.82
CA ARG A 205 -1.42 -23.08 8.23
C ARG A 205 -2.40 -24.24 8.36
N SER A 206 -2.47 -25.08 7.35
CA SER A 206 -3.18 -26.36 7.45
C SER A 206 -2.36 -27.36 8.28
N VAL A 207 -3.02 -28.41 8.75
CA VAL A 207 -2.34 -29.54 9.43
C VAL A 207 -1.32 -30.24 8.53
N LEU A 208 -1.43 -30.09 7.22
CA LEU A 208 -0.53 -30.68 6.23
C LEU A 208 0.68 -29.79 5.90
N HIS A 209 0.74 -28.56 6.41
CA HIS A 209 1.74 -27.57 6.02
C HIS A 209 3.19 -28.09 6.11
N GLU A 210 3.57 -28.68 7.25
CA GLU A 210 4.94 -29.17 7.45
C GLU A 210 5.23 -30.41 6.59
N SER A 211 4.24 -31.28 6.39
CA SER A 211 4.37 -32.42 5.49
C SER A 211 4.58 -32.00 4.03
N LEU A 212 3.84 -30.96 3.58
CA LEU A 212 4.00 -30.41 2.23
C LEU A 212 5.35 -29.71 2.08
N ARG A 213 5.77 -28.96 3.11
CA ARG A 213 7.09 -28.31 3.13
C ARG A 213 8.22 -29.32 2.97
N SER A 214 8.17 -30.45 3.70
CA SER A 214 9.19 -31.50 3.61
C SER A 214 9.25 -32.17 2.23
N GLN A 215 8.17 -32.06 1.44
CA GLN A 215 8.08 -32.52 0.06
C GLN A 215 8.51 -31.48 -0.98
N GLY A 216 9.03 -30.35 -0.55
CA GLY A 216 9.49 -29.28 -1.44
C GLY A 216 8.41 -28.29 -1.86
N ALA A 217 7.29 -28.20 -1.12
CA ALA A 217 6.25 -27.22 -1.41
C ALA A 217 6.76 -25.79 -1.28
N VAL A 218 6.47 -24.96 -2.27
CA VAL A 218 6.63 -23.51 -2.26
C VAL A 218 5.26 -22.89 -2.03
N PHE A 219 5.17 -22.13 -0.93
CA PHE A 219 3.89 -21.62 -0.45
C PHE A 219 3.59 -20.22 -0.96
N GLY A 220 2.33 -20.01 -1.34
CA GLY A 220 1.72 -18.70 -1.49
C GLY A 220 0.68 -18.46 -0.41
N GLU A 221 0.31 -17.20 -0.22
CA GLU A 221 -0.66 -16.77 0.80
C GLU A 221 -1.93 -16.22 0.15
N VAL A 222 -3.09 -16.63 0.66
CA VAL A 222 -4.39 -16.02 0.36
C VAL A 222 -5.19 -15.89 1.65
N ALA A 223 -5.59 -14.67 1.99
CA ALA A 223 -6.32 -14.35 3.22
C ALA A 223 -5.65 -14.95 4.47
N GLY A 224 -4.31 -14.87 4.52
CA GLY A 224 -3.48 -15.40 5.60
C GLY A 224 -3.20 -16.90 5.52
N TYR A 225 -3.90 -17.66 4.68
CA TYR A 225 -3.64 -19.10 4.53
C TYR A 225 -2.45 -19.38 3.60
N GLU A 226 -1.49 -20.11 4.13
CA GLU A 226 -0.40 -20.67 3.35
C GLU A 226 -0.90 -21.88 2.54
N ARG A 227 -0.73 -21.83 1.23
CA ARG A 227 -1.09 -22.88 0.29
C ARG A 227 0.13 -23.29 -0.52
N ALA A 228 0.33 -24.58 -0.72
CA ALA A 228 1.31 -25.05 -1.68
C ALA A 228 0.85 -24.66 -3.10
N ASN A 229 1.57 -23.75 -3.74
CA ASN A 229 1.28 -23.35 -5.10
C ASN A 229 1.96 -24.25 -6.12
N TRP A 230 3.17 -24.70 -5.79
CA TRP A 230 3.94 -25.65 -6.60
C TRP A 230 4.93 -26.42 -5.72
N PHE A 231 5.57 -27.43 -6.29
CA PHE A 231 6.58 -28.23 -5.60
C PHE A 231 7.90 -28.14 -6.35
N SER A 232 8.96 -27.76 -5.63
CA SER A 232 10.32 -27.80 -6.15
C SER A 232 10.78 -29.24 -6.34
N THR A 233 11.38 -29.51 -7.48
CA THR A 233 11.93 -30.84 -7.82
C THR A 233 13.42 -30.76 -8.10
N GLY A 234 14.17 -31.72 -7.60
CA GLY A 234 15.62 -31.80 -7.81
C GLY A 234 16.37 -30.61 -7.19
N ASN A 235 17.16 -29.89 -8.00
CA ASN A 235 17.99 -28.77 -7.56
C ASN A 235 17.33 -27.40 -7.71
N GLN A 236 16.02 -27.34 -7.94
CA GLN A 236 15.31 -26.06 -8.03
C GLN A 236 15.28 -25.37 -6.67
N LEU A 237 15.38 -24.04 -6.69
CA LEU A 237 15.20 -23.23 -5.49
C LEU A 237 13.75 -23.29 -5.01
N GLN A 238 13.55 -23.44 -3.70
CA GLN A 238 12.23 -23.44 -3.07
C GLN A 238 11.74 -22.02 -2.79
N GLU A 239 11.83 -21.17 -3.82
CA GLU A 239 11.44 -19.76 -3.74
C GLU A 239 10.83 -19.27 -5.04
N TYR A 240 10.08 -18.18 -4.99
CA TYR A 240 9.59 -17.49 -6.18
C TYR A 240 10.72 -16.68 -6.82
N LYS A 241 10.94 -16.88 -8.11
CA LYS A 241 11.74 -16.00 -8.94
C LYS A 241 10.79 -15.17 -9.79
N TYR A 242 10.65 -13.90 -9.43
CA TYR A 242 9.75 -13.00 -10.13
C TYR A 242 10.37 -12.50 -11.42
N ASP A 243 9.62 -12.65 -12.52
CA ASP A 243 10.02 -12.25 -13.86
C ASP A 243 8.74 -12.01 -14.69
N TRP A 244 8.82 -11.16 -15.71
CA TRP A 244 7.76 -10.96 -16.69
C TRP A 244 7.67 -12.09 -17.73
N GLY A 245 8.71 -12.87 -17.85
CA GLY A 245 8.80 -14.02 -18.72
C GLY A 245 8.29 -15.32 -18.11
N LYS A 246 8.96 -16.43 -18.45
CA LYS A 246 8.61 -17.75 -17.92
C LYS A 246 9.01 -17.87 -16.46
N GLN A 247 8.08 -18.31 -15.65
CA GLN A 247 8.31 -18.58 -14.24
C GLN A 247 9.26 -19.78 -14.05
N ASN A 248 9.82 -19.93 -12.83
CA ASN A 248 10.76 -21.00 -12.51
C ASN A 248 10.10 -22.34 -12.10
N TRP A 249 8.79 -22.43 -12.22
CA TRP A 249 8.00 -23.66 -11.98
C TRP A 249 7.20 -24.10 -13.19
#